data_5b34d32e820df5b7a6cedafea35f375b
#
_entry.id   5b34d32e820df5b7a6cedafea35f375b
#
_cell.length_a   1.000
_cell.length_b   1.000
_cell.length_c   1.000
_cell.angle_alpha   90.00
_cell.angle_beta   90.00
_cell.angle_gamma   90.00
#
_symmetry.space_group_name_H-M   'P 1'
#
loop_
_entity.id
_entity.type
_entity.pdbx_description
1 polymer ?
#
loop_
_entity_poly.entity_id
_entity_poly.type
_entity_poly.pdbx_seq_one_letter_code
_entity_poly.pdbx_strand_id
1 'polypeptide(L)'
;NNIIKELTDESFELVDRPQCLERICQNIEHFIATSGVDRDKILGVGVSIVGRVNPETGRSYKYFTSWEEPLRDIISSRIGIRVMLENDTRARCFAEYTTGKSQKESNVIYLHMGRGVAIGIVIDGKLYYGKNGFAGEFGHIPFFDNEIICACGKKGCLETEVSGIAVEDKIVQL
;
A
#
# COMPACT_ATOMS: atom_id res chain seq x y z
N ASN A 1 1.10 -22.43 -1.30
CA ASN A 1 0.16 -21.40 -1.78
C ASN A 1 0.32 -21.29 -3.29
N ASN A 2 -0.75 -21.53 -4.05
CA ASN A 2 -0.73 -21.45 -5.50
C ASN A 2 -1.57 -20.24 -5.94
N ILE A 3 -1.01 -19.40 -6.82
CA ILE A 3 -1.79 -18.40 -7.53
C ILE A 3 -2.62 -19.15 -8.58
N ILE A 4 -3.95 -19.00 -8.50
CA ILE A 4 -4.87 -19.66 -9.43
C ILE A 4 -5.28 -18.75 -10.59
N LYS A 5 -5.20 -17.43 -10.40
CA LYS A 5 -5.51 -16.44 -11.43
C LYS A 5 -4.85 -15.11 -11.08
N GLU A 6 -4.47 -14.37 -12.11
CA GLU A 6 -4.01 -12.99 -12.03
C GLU A 6 -4.73 -12.16 -13.10
N LEU A 7 -5.02 -10.90 -12.78
CA LEU A 7 -5.62 -9.93 -13.69
C LEU A 7 -4.91 -8.59 -13.50
N THR A 8 -4.48 -7.99 -14.60
CA THR A 8 -3.87 -6.66 -14.62
C THR A 8 -4.76 -5.69 -15.39
N ASP A 9 -5.04 -4.53 -14.82
CA ASP A 9 -5.69 -3.41 -15.49
C ASP A 9 -4.68 -2.28 -15.66
N GLU A 10 -3.96 -2.30 -16.79
CA GLU A 10 -2.93 -1.30 -17.12
C GLU A 10 -3.50 0.10 -17.35
N SER A 11 -4.80 0.20 -17.60
CA SER A 11 -5.49 1.47 -17.79
C SER A 11 -5.99 2.09 -16.48
N PHE A 12 -5.77 1.38 -15.35
CA PHE A 12 -6.22 1.86 -14.04
C PHE A 12 -5.21 2.84 -13.45
N GLU A 13 -5.69 4.05 -13.17
CA GLU A 13 -4.96 5.07 -12.43
C GLU A 13 -5.65 5.32 -11.09
N LEU A 14 -4.90 5.22 -9.99
CA LEU A 14 -5.42 5.49 -8.66
C LEU A 14 -5.50 7.01 -8.42
N VAL A 15 -6.70 7.53 -8.42
CA VAL A 15 -7.01 8.94 -8.15
C VAL A 15 -8.06 9.07 -7.04
N ASP A 16 -8.01 10.18 -6.29
CA ASP A 16 -8.96 10.45 -5.20
C ASP A 16 -10.30 10.97 -5.76
N ARG A 17 -11.06 10.09 -6.42
CA ARG A 17 -12.36 10.38 -7.02
C ARG A 17 -13.34 9.22 -6.81
N PRO A 18 -14.64 9.49 -6.65
CA PRO A 18 -15.66 8.46 -6.49
C PRO A 18 -15.67 7.39 -7.58
N GLN A 19 -15.44 7.81 -8.84
CA GLN A 19 -15.40 6.89 -9.99
C GLN A 19 -14.25 5.89 -9.91
N CYS A 20 -13.11 6.29 -9.31
CA CYS A 20 -11.99 5.39 -9.10
C CYS A 20 -12.35 4.29 -8.08
N LEU A 21 -13.02 4.67 -6.98
CA LEU A 21 -13.49 3.69 -5.99
C LEU A 21 -14.51 2.73 -6.58
N GLU A 22 -15.42 3.22 -7.41
CA GLU A 22 -16.38 2.37 -8.14
C GLU A 22 -15.65 1.36 -9.01
N ARG A 23 -14.65 1.80 -9.79
CA ARG A 23 -13.85 0.92 -10.65
C ARG A 23 -13.07 -0.13 -9.84
N ILE A 24 -12.55 0.23 -8.65
CA ILE A 24 -11.92 -0.74 -7.75
C ILE A 24 -12.90 -1.86 -7.40
N CYS A 25 -14.11 -1.52 -6.97
CA CYS A 25 -15.13 -2.50 -6.63
C CYS A 25 -15.54 -3.35 -7.83
N GLN A 26 -15.71 -2.74 -9.00
CA GLN A 26 -16.04 -3.44 -10.24
C GLN A 26 -14.93 -4.42 -10.66
N ASN A 27 -13.66 -4.03 -10.55
CA ASN A 27 -12.54 -4.90 -10.84
C ASN A 27 -12.46 -6.10 -9.88
N ILE A 28 -12.74 -5.88 -8.58
CA ILE A 28 -12.82 -6.96 -7.59
C ILE A 28 -13.96 -7.92 -7.94
N GLU A 29 -15.15 -7.41 -8.22
CA GLU A 29 -16.31 -8.23 -8.57
C GLU A 29 -16.09 -9.01 -9.88
N HIS A 30 -15.51 -8.38 -10.89
CA HIS A 30 -15.15 -9.03 -12.15
C HIS A 30 -14.13 -10.17 -11.90
N PHE A 31 -13.10 -9.90 -11.08
CA PHE A 31 -12.12 -10.92 -10.73
C PHE A 31 -12.76 -12.11 -10.03
N ILE A 32 -13.64 -11.85 -9.05
CA ILE A 32 -14.36 -12.89 -8.32
C ILE A 32 -15.21 -13.71 -9.28
N ALA A 33 -16.04 -13.07 -10.10
CA ALA A 33 -16.93 -13.74 -11.04
C ALA A 33 -16.20 -14.61 -12.07
N THR A 34 -14.96 -14.23 -12.41
CA THR A 34 -14.14 -14.92 -13.41
C THR A 34 -13.05 -15.81 -12.83
N SER A 35 -12.95 -15.91 -11.50
CA SER A 35 -11.90 -16.70 -10.82
C SER A 35 -12.11 -18.22 -10.90
N GLY A 36 -13.37 -18.66 -11.13
CA GLY A 36 -13.75 -20.07 -11.04
C GLY A 36 -13.90 -20.58 -9.58
N VAL A 37 -13.82 -19.69 -8.59
CA VAL A 37 -14.00 -20.01 -7.17
C VAL A 37 -15.41 -19.63 -6.74
N ASP A 38 -16.10 -20.52 -6.07
CA ASP A 38 -17.41 -20.22 -5.47
C ASP A 38 -17.26 -19.06 -4.47
N ARG A 39 -18.15 -18.09 -4.56
CA ARG A 39 -18.09 -16.88 -3.71
C ARG A 39 -18.06 -17.20 -2.21
N ASP A 40 -18.80 -18.21 -1.79
CA ASP A 40 -18.89 -18.63 -0.40
C ASP A 40 -17.60 -19.26 0.15
N LYS A 41 -16.67 -19.62 -0.75
CA LYS A 41 -15.34 -20.12 -0.38
C LYS A 41 -14.30 -19.03 -0.27
N ILE A 42 -14.63 -17.77 -0.63
CA ILE A 42 -13.70 -16.63 -0.53
C ILE A 42 -13.65 -16.16 0.91
N LEU A 43 -12.48 -16.30 1.53
CA LEU A 43 -12.27 -15.93 2.94
C LEU A 43 -12.23 -14.42 3.15
N GLY A 44 -11.85 -13.66 2.15
CA GLY A 44 -11.73 -12.21 2.21
C GLY A 44 -10.93 -11.64 1.04
N VAL A 45 -10.90 -10.32 0.96
CA VAL A 45 -10.15 -9.55 -0.02
C VAL A 45 -9.10 -8.69 0.70
N GLY A 46 -7.84 -8.88 0.36
CA GLY A 46 -6.75 -8.00 0.79
C GLY A 46 -6.56 -6.86 -0.21
N VAL A 47 -6.65 -5.64 0.26
CA VAL A 47 -6.39 -4.43 -0.54
C VAL A 47 -5.10 -3.78 -0.06
N SER A 48 -4.12 -3.72 -0.94
CA SER A 48 -2.85 -3.04 -0.70
C SER A 48 -2.84 -1.71 -1.47
N ILE A 49 -2.60 -0.61 -0.77
CA ILE A 49 -2.65 0.74 -1.34
C ILE A 49 -1.44 1.58 -0.92
N VAL A 50 -0.97 2.43 -1.82
CA VAL A 50 0.15 3.33 -1.53
C VAL A 50 -0.24 4.45 -0.57
N GLY A 51 0.72 4.92 0.23
CA GLY A 51 0.54 6.00 1.18
C GLY A 51 0.15 5.51 2.58
N ARG A 52 -0.16 6.45 3.45
CA ARG A 52 -0.44 6.16 4.87
C ARG A 52 -1.78 5.46 5.04
N VAL A 53 -1.75 4.32 5.72
CA VAL A 53 -2.92 3.50 6.02
C VAL A 53 -2.92 3.12 7.49
N ASN A 54 -4.07 3.23 8.13
CA ASN A 54 -4.30 2.62 9.43
C ASN A 54 -5.18 1.37 9.22
N PRO A 55 -4.62 0.16 9.31
CA PRO A 55 -5.36 -1.07 9.04
C PRO A 55 -6.39 -1.38 10.14
N GLU A 56 -6.18 -0.89 11.37
CA GLU A 56 -7.10 -1.07 12.49
C GLU A 56 -8.41 -0.32 12.24
N THR A 57 -8.31 0.96 11.84
CA THR A 57 -9.48 1.77 11.52
C THR A 57 -9.99 1.58 10.10
N GLY A 58 -9.20 0.97 9.22
CA GLY A 58 -9.54 0.79 7.80
C GLY A 58 -9.46 2.06 6.95
N ARG A 59 -8.74 3.08 7.43
CA ARG A 59 -8.63 4.38 6.76
C ARG A 59 -7.35 4.51 5.93
N SER A 60 -7.51 5.07 4.73
CA SER A 60 -6.42 5.65 3.95
C SER A 60 -6.33 7.15 4.24
N TYR A 61 -5.09 7.68 4.31
CA TYR A 61 -4.83 9.11 4.56
C TYR A 61 -4.21 9.81 3.33
N LYS A 62 -4.25 9.15 2.18
CA LYS A 62 -3.80 9.72 0.91
C LYS A 62 -4.91 9.74 -0.13
N TYR A 63 -5.72 8.69 -0.18
CA TYR A 63 -6.80 8.55 -1.14
C TYR A 63 -8.13 8.33 -0.41
N PHE A 64 -9.22 8.83 -0.96
CA PHE A 64 -10.58 8.71 -0.43
C PHE A 64 -10.73 9.31 0.98
N THR A 65 -9.99 10.41 1.21
CA THR A 65 -9.91 11.06 2.53
C THR A 65 -11.14 11.89 2.88
N SER A 66 -11.92 12.30 1.87
CA SER A 66 -13.16 13.08 2.04
C SER A 66 -14.36 12.24 2.48
N TRP A 67 -14.22 10.91 2.52
CA TRP A 67 -15.31 10.02 2.90
C TRP A 67 -15.37 9.87 4.42
N GLU A 68 -16.59 9.96 4.98
CA GLU A 68 -16.79 9.78 6.43
C GLU A 68 -16.48 8.34 6.86
N GLU A 69 -16.93 7.36 6.05
CA GLU A 69 -16.69 5.95 6.32
C GLU A 69 -15.26 5.54 5.97
N PRO A 70 -14.67 4.58 6.70
CA PRO A 70 -13.37 3.99 6.34
C PRO A 70 -13.39 3.33 4.96
N LEU A 71 -12.33 3.49 4.17
CA LEU A 71 -12.20 2.91 2.84
C LEU A 71 -12.44 1.40 2.84
N ARG A 72 -11.90 0.69 3.85
CA ARG A 72 -12.13 -0.76 4.03
C ARG A 72 -13.61 -1.09 4.10
N ASP A 73 -14.36 -0.33 4.88
CA ASP A 73 -15.76 -0.64 5.18
C ASP A 73 -16.65 -0.31 3.97
N ILE A 74 -16.31 0.76 3.24
CA ILE A 74 -16.97 1.10 1.97
C ILE A 74 -16.78 -0.01 0.93
N ILE A 75 -15.55 -0.49 0.72
CA ILE A 75 -15.30 -1.57 -0.23
C ILE A 75 -16.03 -2.84 0.24
N SER A 76 -15.89 -3.20 1.53
CA SER A 76 -16.51 -4.41 2.08
C SER A 76 -18.03 -4.42 1.93
N SER A 77 -18.70 -3.30 2.19
CA SER A 77 -20.15 -3.18 2.03
C SER A 77 -20.60 -3.30 0.57
N ARG A 78 -19.81 -2.76 -0.35
CA ARG A 78 -20.14 -2.80 -1.79
C ARG A 78 -19.99 -4.19 -2.39
N ILE A 79 -18.93 -4.91 -2.03
CA ILE A 79 -18.66 -6.24 -2.57
C ILE A 79 -19.26 -7.37 -1.73
N GLY A 80 -19.79 -7.08 -0.52
CA GLY A 80 -20.38 -8.10 0.37
C GLY A 80 -19.38 -9.14 0.88
N ILE A 81 -18.08 -8.85 0.88
CA ILE A 81 -17.00 -9.73 1.35
C ILE A 81 -16.11 -8.95 2.31
N ARG A 82 -15.61 -9.63 3.34
CA ARG A 82 -14.67 -9.03 4.29
C ARG A 82 -13.44 -8.49 3.56
N VAL A 83 -13.10 -7.23 3.83
CA VAL A 83 -11.90 -6.56 3.28
C VAL A 83 -10.88 -6.30 4.39
N MET A 84 -9.61 -6.47 4.07
CA MET A 84 -8.48 -5.98 4.86
C MET A 84 -7.73 -4.94 4.04
N LEU A 85 -7.42 -3.80 4.65
CA LEU A 85 -6.69 -2.71 4.00
C LEU A 85 -5.31 -2.58 4.62
N GLU A 86 -4.27 -2.51 3.78
CA GLU A 86 -2.91 -2.38 4.24
C GLU A 86 -2.09 -1.42 3.34
N ASN A 87 -1.03 -0.84 3.90
CA ASN A 87 -0.03 -0.12 3.12
C ASN A 87 0.77 -1.11 2.25
N ASP A 88 1.13 -0.69 1.04
CA ASP A 88 1.81 -1.54 0.05
C ASP A 88 3.18 -2.05 0.52
N THR A 89 3.98 -1.20 1.16
CA THR A 89 5.31 -1.59 1.67
C THR A 89 5.19 -2.55 2.85
N ARG A 90 4.22 -2.32 3.77
CA ARG A 90 3.99 -3.25 4.88
C ARG A 90 3.42 -4.59 4.41
N ALA A 91 2.54 -4.58 3.40
CA ALA A 91 2.05 -5.83 2.80
C ALA A 91 3.19 -6.65 2.19
N ARG A 92 4.13 -6.00 1.48
CA ARG A 92 5.33 -6.66 0.96
C ARG A 92 6.27 -7.15 2.06
N CYS A 93 6.47 -6.34 3.10
CA CYS A 93 7.24 -6.75 4.29
C CYS A 93 6.64 -8.00 4.94
N PHE A 94 5.32 -8.03 5.10
CA PHE A 94 4.62 -9.19 5.65
C PHE A 94 4.77 -10.43 4.76
N ALA A 95 4.66 -10.27 3.45
CA ALA A 95 4.85 -11.38 2.51
C ALA A 95 6.28 -11.94 2.59
N GLU A 96 7.31 -11.07 2.55
CA GLU A 96 8.71 -11.49 2.71
C GLU A 96 8.95 -12.17 4.06
N TYR A 97 8.38 -11.62 5.14
CA TYR A 97 8.50 -12.18 6.47
C TYR A 97 7.83 -13.55 6.59
N THR A 98 6.67 -13.76 5.97
CA THR A 98 5.88 -15.00 6.13
C THR A 98 6.23 -16.08 5.10
N THR A 99 6.68 -15.70 3.91
CA THR A 99 6.93 -16.64 2.80
C THR A 99 8.33 -16.56 2.20
N GLY A 100 9.08 -15.51 2.52
CA GLY A 100 10.42 -15.25 2.00
C GLY A 100 11.53 -15.88 2.86
N LYS A 101 12.72 -15.30 2.77
CA LYS A 101 13.92 -15.79 3.45
C LYS A 101 14.01 -15.39 4.93
N SER A 102 13.25 -14.39 5.35
CA SER A 102 13.30 -13.83 6.72
C SER A 102 12.35 -14.48 7.72
N GLN A 103 11.72 -15.60 7.37
CA GLN A 103 10.73 -16.30 8.22
C GLN A 103 11.20 -16.70 9.62
N LYS A 104 12.52 -16.86 9.80
CA LYS A 104 13.11 -17.30 11.08
C LYS A 104 13.58 -16.14 11.96
N GLU A 105 13.53 -14.92 11.42
CA GLU A 105 14.02 -13.75 12.12
C GLU A 105 12.90 -13.12 12.95
N SER A 106 13.19 -12.77 14.19
CA SER A 106 12.21 -12.08 15.04
C SER A 106 12.14 -10.57 14.76
N ASN A 107 13.21 -9.99 14.21
CA ASN A 107 13.30 -8.57 13.92
C ASN A 107 13.79 -8.36 12.49
N VAL A 108 12.99 -7.67 11.68
CA VAL A 108 13.28 -7.45 10.25
C VAL A 108 13.00 -6.01 9.87
N ILE A 109 13.88 -5.41 9.09
CA ILE A 109 13.63 -4.17 8.35
C ILE A 109 13.58 -4.53 6.87
N TYR A 110 12.42 -4.32 6.26
CA TYR A 110 12.22 -4.43 4.82
C TYR A 110 12.31 -3.04 4.19
N LEU A 111 13.34 -2.80 3.40
CA LEU A 111 13.50 -1.54 2.65
C LEU A 111 12.89 -1.69 1.26
N HIS A 112 11.93 -0.85 0.95
CA HIS A 112 11.38 -0.68 -0.38
C HIS A 112 11.99 0.56 -1.04
N MET A 113 12.69 0.34 -2.15
CA MET A 113 13.19 1.40 -3.04
C MET A 113 12.58 1.17 -4.43
N GLY A 114 11.63 2.01 -4.79
CA GLY A 114 10.91 1.98 -6.06
C GLY A 114 10.57 3.40 -6.49
N ARG A 115 9.36 3.64 -6.95
CA ARG A 115 8.91 5.02 -7.25
C ARG A 115 8.99 5.94 -6.03
N GLY A 116 8.80 5.40 -4.83
CA GLY A 116 9.02 6.05 -3.54
C GLY A 116 10.01 5.25 -2.69
N VAL A 117 10.24 5.72 -1.45
CA VAL A 117 11.10 5.07 -0.45
C VAL A 117 10.32 4.88 0.85
N ALA A 118 10.23 3.64 1.32
CA ALA A 118 9.56 3.32 2.56
C ALA A 118 10.19 2.09 3.21
N ILE A 119 9.90 1.85 4.50
CA ILE A 119 10.30 0.63 5.19
C ILE A 119 9.09 -0.07 5.82
N GLY A 120 9.14 -1.40 5.83
CA GLY A 120 8.34 -2.24 6.70
C GLY A 120 9.18 -2.73 7.86
N ILE A 121 8.61 -2.81 9.05
CA ILE A 121 9.33 -3.16 10.28
C ILE A 121 8.61 -4.33 10.94
N VAL A 122 9.37 -5.38 11.28
CA VAL A 122 8.91 -6.48 12.14
C VAL A 122 9.72 -6.44 13.43
N ILE A 123 9.04 -6.48 14.56
CA ILE A 123 9.62 -6.54 15.91
C ILE A 123 8.95 -7.68 16.65
N ASP A 124 9.76 -8.55 17.23
CA ASP A 124 9.29 -9.74 17.96
C ASP A 124 8.27 -10.57 17.16
N GLY A 125 8.55 -10.75 15.87
CA GLY A 125 7.72 -11.54 14.98
C GLY A 125 6.43 -10.88 14.53
N LYS A 126 6.22 -9.58 14.78
CA LYS A 126 5.01 -8.83 14.45
C LYS A 126 5.32 -7.59 13.65
N LEU A 127 4.48 -7.30 12.64
CA LEU A 127 4.54 -6.02 11.95
C LEU A 127 4.34 -4.87 12.93
N TYR A 128 5.22 -3.88 12.86
CA TYR A 128 5.15 -2.69 13.68
C TYR A 128 4.41 -1.56 12.94
N TYR A 129 3.31 -1.14 13.50
CA TYR A 129 2.42 -0.11 12.90
C TYR A 129 2.66 1.29 13.45
N GLY A 130 3.28 1.40 14.64
CA GLY A 130 3.28 2.65 15.40
C GLY A 130 1.89 3.01 15.94
N LYS A 131 1.77 4.18 16.56
CA LYS A 131 0.53 4.61 17.25
C LYS A 131 -0.69 4.70 16.31
N ASN A 132 -0.48 5.19 15.07
CA ASN A 132 -1.57 5.50 14.14
C ASN A 132 -1.44 4.74 12.80
N GLY A 133 -0.65 3.68 12.74
CA GLY A 133 -0.38 2.97 11.50
C GLY A 133 0.60 3.68 10.56
N PHE A 134 1.45 4.58 11.04
CA PHE A 134 2.36 5.39 10.23
C PHE A 134 3.84 5.05 10.42
N ALA A 135 4.14 3.92 11.05
CA ALA A 135 5.51 3.43 11.10
C ALA A 135 6.01 3.13 9.69
N GLY A 136 7.30 3.40 9.46
CA GLY A 136 7.93 3.09 8.17
C GLY A 136 7.92 4.19 7.12
N GLU A 137 7.45 5.40 7.45
CA GLU A 137 7.49 6.58 6.57
C GLU A 137 8.93 7.13 6.41
N PHE A 138 9.88 6.23 6.16
CA PHE A 138 11.33 6.50 6.13
C PHE A 138 11.72 7.47 5.03
N GLY A 139 11.09 7.40 3.86
CA GLY A 139 11.32 8.31 2.76
C GLY A 139 11.01 9.77 3.11
N HIS A 140 10.19 10.01 4.13
CA HIS A 140 9.74 11.34 4.51
C HIS A 140 10.50 11.95 5.70
N ILE A 141 11.63 11.37 6.11
CA ILE A 141 12.53 12.03 7.05
C ILE A 141 13.26 13.19 6.34
N PRO A 142 13.37 14.38 6.94
CA PRO A 142 14.22 15.45 6.43
C PRO A 142 15.69 15.02 6.56
N PHE A 143 16.33 14.74 5.45
CA PHE A 143 17.69 14.22 5.40
C PHE A 143 18.65 15.16 4.67
N PHE A 144 18.16 15.85 3.63
CA PHE A 144 18.94 16.76 2.83
C PHE A 144 18.63 18.22 3.18
N ASP A 145 19.67 19.06 3.18
CA ASP A 145 19.53 20.51 3.29
C ASP A 145 19.34 21.10 1.87
N ASN A 146 18.15 20.92 1.32
CA ASN A 146 17.74 21.43 0.02
C ASN A 146 16.31 21.98 0.04
N GLU A 147 15.98 22.75 -1.01
CA GLU A 147 14.67 23.40 -1.14
C GLU A 147 13.62 22.54 -1.87
N ILE A 148 13.91 21.26 -2.17
CA ILE A 148 13.00 20.38 -2.90
C ILE A 148 11.82 20.04 -2.01
N ILE A 149 10.61 20.39 -2.49
CA ILE A 149 9.37 20.12 -1.78
C ILE A 149 8.92 18.68 -2.08
N CYS A 150 8.84 17.87 -1.04
CA CYS A 150 8.29 16.53 -1.10
C CYS A 150 6.76 16.55 -1.23
N ALA A 151 6.18 15.51 -1.82
CA ALA A 151 4.73 15.31 -1.87
C ALA A 151 4.04 15.33 -0.49
N CYS A 152 4.78 15.11 0.60
CA CYS A 152 4.28 15.23 1.97
C CYS A 152 4.25 16.68 2.51
N GLY A 153 4.68 17.67 1.72
CA GLY A 153 4.71 19.09 2.06
C GLY A 153 5.97 19.57 2.79
N LYS A 154 6.90 18.66 3.15
CA LYS A 154 8.18 19.02 3.77
C LYS A 154 9.27 19.20 2.72
N LYS A 155 10.33 19.93 3.06
CA LYS A 155 11.55 20.06 2.26
C LYS A 155 12.62 19.04 2.69
N GLY A 156 13.48 18.66 1.75
CA GLY A 156 14.67 17.86 2.03
C GLY A 156 14.39 16.42 2.45
N CYS A 157 13.22 15.87 2.14
CA CYS A 157 12.92 14.47 2.44
C CYS A 157 13.88 13.52 1.70
N LEU A 158 14.25 12.40 2.33
CA LEU A 158 15.11 11.39 1.73
C LEU A 158 14.60 10.95 0.34
N GLU A 159 13.30 10.73 0.22
CA GLU A 159 12.64 10.28 -1.02
C GLU A 159 12.88 11.22 -2.21
N THR A 160 12.99 12.53 -1.98
CA THR A 160 13.17 13.52 -3.06
C THR A 160 14.51 13.42 -3.81
N GLU A 161 15.46 12.66 -3.28
CA GLU A 161 16.78 12.49 -3.87
C GLU A 161 17.11 11.06 -4.26
N VAL A 162 16.52 10.07 -3.57
CA VAL A 162 16.94 8.66 -3.72
C VAL A 162 15.84 7.75 -4.26
N SER A 163 14.64 8.25 -4.50
CA SER A 163 13.55 7.47 -5.10
C SER A 163 13.76 7.24 -6.59
N GLY A 164 13.09 6.23 -7.15
CA GLY A 164 13.12 5.97 -8.58
C GLY A 164 12.64 7.17 -9.40
N ILE A 165 11.64 7.91 -8.93
CA ILE A 165 11.19 9.16 -9.57
C ILE A 165 12.31 10.20 -9.56
N ALA A 166 12.98 10.40 -8.43
CA ALA A 166 14.07 11.37 -8.34
C ALA A 166 15.26 11.02 -9.27
N VAL A 167 15.54 9.73 -9.43
CA VAL A 167 16.57 9.26 -10.37
C VAL A 167 16.12 9.49 -11.81
N GLU A 168 14.87 9.16 -12.15
CA GLU A 168 14.30 9.39 -13.47
C GLU A 168 14.35 10.88 -13.85
N ASP A 169 13.92 11.77 -12.96
CA ASP A 169 13.93 13.22 -13.17
C ASP A 169 15.34 13.76 -13.41
N LYS A 170 16.35 13.24 -12.70
CA LYS A 170 17.75 13.61 -12.90
C LYS A 170 18.32 13.15 -14.24
N ILE A 171 17.93 11.97 -14.71
CA ILE A 171 18.36 11.43 -16.00
C ILE A 171 17.75 12.24 -17.15
N VAL A 172 16.48 12.64 -17.04
CA VAL A 172 15.78 13.44 -18.08
C VAL A 172 16.36 14.85 -18.21
N GLN A 173 17.01 15.36 -17.16
CA GLN A 173 17.64 16.69 -17.15
C GLN A 173 19.08 16.70 -17.70
N LEU A 174 19.67 15.54 -18.01
CA LEU A 174 20.99 15.38 -18.64
C LEU A 174 20.89 15.38 -20.17
#